data_59e0c5376cceb17210da02aa7a36a193
#
_entry.id   59e0c5376cceb17210da02aa7a36a193
#
_cell.length_a   1.000
_cell.length_b   1.000
_cell.length_c   1.000
_cell.angle_alpha   90.00
_cell.angle_beta   90.00
_cell.angle_gamma   90.00
#
_symmetry.space_group_name_H-M   'P 1'
#
loop_
_entity.id
_entity.type
_entity.pdbx_description
1 polymer ?
#
loop_
_entity_poly.entity_id
_entity_poly.type
_entity_poly.pdbx_seq_one_letter_code
_entity_poly.pdbx_strand_id
1 'polypeptide(L)'
;MDMQPEKKIDGRSLRAQRTYAEVHTKLVTTATEMYNNPLIRNKKITVSSIAKNAGVSVATAYNHFPDNKLDILGSIFKLGFGEIMIDYQTFLKMNHDPREQAIELFRLITEKAIELGDAVRYAFFNINEILESGKWIQGEPYNVLYNTSIKIAEQIPGIDGRELADEAFSNFNGRLFLWMRFNPNVDLWANFTDDWFRNEIKLIVDKALKLQK
;
A
#
# COMPACT_ATOMS: atom_id res chain seq x y z
N MET A 1 -24.73 34.66 -13.83
CA MET A 1 -24.16 33.42 -13.31
C MET A 1 -23.94 32.53 -14.52
N ASP A 2 -22.78 32.69 -15.18
CA ASP A 2 -22.47 31.97 -16.42
C ASP A 2 -22.08 30.51 -16.08
N MET A 3 -22.95 29.58 -16.47
CA MET A 3 -22.62 28.16 -16.46
C MET A 3 -21.62 27.90 -17.59
N GLN A 4 -20.36 27.57 -17.21
CA GLN A 4 -19.39 27.07 -18.18
C GLN A 4 -19.89 25.73 -18.75
N PRO A 5 -19.81 25.53 -20.09
CA PRO A 5 -20.26 24.29 -20.70
C PRO A 5 -19.36 23.13 -20.24
N GLU A 6 -20.00 22.07 -19.75
CA GLU A 6 -19.31 20.79 -19.47
C GLU A 6 -18.50 20.35 -20.69
N LYS A 7 -17.20 20.23 -20.52
CA LYS A 7 -16.26 19.76 -21.55
C LYS A 7 -16.59 18.33 -21.90
N LYS A 8 -17.32 18.10 -22.99
CA LYS A 8 -17.56 16.74 -23.54
C LYS A 8 -16.21 16.05 -23.77
N ILE A 9 -15.91 15.04 -22.97
CA ILE A 9 -14.69 14.26 -23.15
C ILE A 9 -14.84 13.44 -24.45
N ASP A 10 -13.94 13.67 -25.41
CA ASP A 10 -13.94 12.95 -26.70
C ASP A 10 -13.70 11.45 -26.48
N GLY A 11 -14.47 10.59 -27.15
CA GLY A 11 -14.36 9.15 -27.05
C GLY A 11 -12.98 8.57 -27.44
N ARG A 12 -12.17 9.34 -28.18
CA ARG A 12 -10.76 9.00 -28.46
C ARG A 12 -9.89 9.19 -27.21
N SER A 13 -10.11 10.28 -26.48
CA SER A 13 -9.42 10.57 -25.20
C SER A 13 -9.72 9.51 -24.16
N LEU A 14 -10.98 9.10 -24.03
CA LEU A 14 -11.37 8.03 -23.07
C LEU A 14 -10.72 6.69 -23.42
N ARG A 15 -10.66 6.32 -24.71
CA ARG A 15 -9.96 5.09 -25.15
C ARG A 15 -8.48 5.16 -24.89
N ALA A 16 -7.83 6.28 -25.16
CA ALA A 16 -6.40 6.46 -24.90
C ALA A 16 -6.09 6.37 -23.39
N GLN A 17 -6.91 6.98 -22.53
CA GLN A 17 -6.77 6.90 -21.07
C GLN A 17 -6.94 5.46 -20.56
N ARG A 18 -7.92 4.73 -21.08
CA ARG A 18 -8.16 3.34 -20.73
C ARG A 18 -6.97 2.45 -21.13
N THR A 19 -6.49 2.57 -22.35
CA THR A 19 -5.31 1.83 -22.84
C THR A 19 -4.08 2.16 -21.99
N TYR A 20 -3.88 3.44 -21.63
CA TYR A 20 -2.80 3.85 -20.75
C TYR A 20 -2.90 3.18 -19.38
N ALA A 21 -4.07 3.20 -18.75
CA ALA A 21 -4.29 2.56 -17.45
C ALA A 21 -4.07 1.04 -17.48
N GLU A 22 -4.56 0.36 -18.52
CA GLU A 22 -4.37 -1.08 -18.72
C GLU A 22 -2.88 -1.46 -18.86
N VAL A 23 -2.12 -0.69 -19.65
CA VAL A 23 -0.67 -0.91 -19.82
C VAL A 23 0.08 -0.60 -18.53
N HIS A 24 -0.28 0.49 -17.83
CA HIS A 24 0.31 0.85 -16.54
C HIS A 24 0.12 -0.28 -15.51
N THR A 25 -1.11 -0.75 -15.32
CA THR A 25 -1.42 -1.85 -14.41
C THR A 25 -0.61 -3.11 -14.76
N LYS A 26 -0.56 -3.48 -16.03
CA LYS A 26 0.23 -4.63 -16.51
C LYS A 26 1.71 -4.51 -16.13
N LEU A 27 2.30 -3.32 -16.32
CA LEU A 27 3.71 -3.07 -15.98
C LEU A 27 3.93 -3.14 -14.45
N VAL A 28 3.02 -2.59 -13.64
CA VAL A 28 3.09 -2.64 -12.16
C VAL A 28 2.97 -4.07 -11.65
N THR A 29 1.99 -4.83 -12.14
CA THR A 29 1.81 -6.25 -11.79
C THR A 29 3.06 -7.07 -12.13
N THR A 30 3.58 -6.91 -13.36
CA THR A 30 4.83 -7.59 -13.77
C THR A 30 6.01 -7.21 -12.88
N ALA A 31 6.14 -5.94 -12.50
CA ALA A 31 7.19 -5.50 -11.59
C ALA A 31 7.07 -6.17 -10.22
N THR A 32 5.84 -6.22 -9.65
CA THR A 32 5.56 -6.89 -8.37
C THR A 32 5.95 -8.38 -8.42
N GLU A 33 5.55 -9.08 -9.47
CA GLU A 33 5.93 -10.49 -9.70
C GLU A 33 7.45 -10.67 -9.78
N MET A 34 8.15 -9.76 -10.47
CA MET A 34 9.62 -9.81 -10.57
C MET A 34 10.30 -9.57 -9.23
N TYR A 35 9.83 -8.64 -8.40
CA TYR A 35 10.36 -8.43 -7.04
C TYR A 35 10.11 -9.64 -6.14
N ASN A 36 8.99 -10.32 -6.29
CA ASN A 36 8.62 -11.50 -5.49
C ASN A 36 9.27 -12.80 -5.99
N ASN A 37 9.89 -12.80 -7.17
CA ASN A 37 10.55 -13.99 -7.70
C ASN A 37 11.98 -14.15 -7.14
N PRO A 38 12.27 -15.16 -6.29
CA PRO A 38 13.57 -15.34 -5.67
C PRO A 38 14.71 -15.56 -6.68
N LEU A 39 14.42 -16.00 -7.91
CA LEU A 39 15.42 -16.17 -8.98
C LEU A 39 15.79 -14.85 -9.66
N ILE A 40 14.95 -13.83 -9.55
CA ILE A 40 15.10 -12.55 -10.25
C ILE A 40 15.43 -11.41 -9.27
N ARG A 41 14.88 -11.43 -8.05
CA ARG A 41 14.99 -10.32 -7.08
C ARG A 41 16.42 -9.85 -6.78
N ASN A 42 17.39 -10.78 -6.88
CA ASN A 42 18.81 -10.48 -6.69
C ASN A 42 19.46 -9.87 -7.95
N LYS A 43 18.73 -9.80 -9.08
CA LYS A 43 19.17 -9.14 -10.29
C LYS A 43 18.66 -7.71 -10.30
N LYS A 44 19.38 -6.84 -11.00
CA LYS A 44 18.92 -5.45 -11.15
C LYS A 44 17.61 -5.41 -11.95
N ILE A 45 16.49 -5.14 -11.28
CA ILE A 45 15.19 -4.91 -11.90
C ILE A 45 15.20 -3.50 -12.50
N THR A 46 14.94 -3.37 -13.78
CA THR A 46 14.95 -2.12 -14.55
C THR A 46 13.65 -1.97 -15.33
N VAL A 47 13.28 -0.75 -15.73
CA VAL A 47 12.13 -0.48 -16.60
C VAL A 47 12.21 -1.32 -17.89
N SER A 48 13.40 -1.46 -18.49
CA SER A 48 13.60 -2.28 -19.68
C SER A 48 13.34 -3.77 -19.44
N SER A 49 13.78 -4.31 -18.27
CA SER A 49 13.50 -5.71 -17.92
C SER A 49 12.01 -5.96 -17.64
N ILE A 50 11.33 -5.02 -17.00
CA ILE A 50 9.88 -5.07 -16.76
C ILE A 50 9.14 -5.02 -18.11
N ALA A 51 9.47 -4.08 -18.99
CA ALA A 51 8.89 -3.97 -20.32
C ALA A 51 8.96 -5.28 -21.09
N LYS A 52 10.16 -5.90 -21.12
CA LYS A 52 10.38 -7.19 -21.78
C LYS A 52 9.48 -8.30 -21.21
N ASN A 53 9.40 -8.41 -19.87
CA ASN A 53 8.58 -9.44 -19.23
C ASN A 53 7.08 -9.18 -19.41
N ALA A 54 6.66 -7.91 -19.44
CA ALA A 54 5.28 -7.50 -19.68
C ALA A 54 4.88 -7.58 -21.17
N GLY A 55 5.80 -7.81 -22.11
CA GLY A 55 5.52 -7.76 -23.54
C GLY A 55 5.09 -6.37 -24.02
N VAL A 56 5.69 -5.32 -23.45
CA VAL A 56 5.46 -3.91 -23.78
C VAL A 56 6.73 -3.33 -24.37
N SER A 57 6.63 -2.35 -25.28
CA SER A 57 7.83 -1.69 -25.80
C SER A 57 8.56 -0.93 -24.68
N VAL A 58 9.89 -0.92 -24.75
CA VAL A 58 10.72 -0.20 -23.78
C VAL A 58 10.39 1.29 -23.75
N ALA A 59 10.16 1.90 -24.92
CA ALA A 59 9.75 3.30 -25.01
C ALA A 59 8.41 3.57 -24.31
N THR A 60 7.42 2.68 -24.49
CA THR A 60 6.14 2.77 -23.78
C THR A 60 6.33 2.67 -22.26
N ALA A 61 7.14 1.73 -21.79
CA ALA A 61 7.38 1.57 -20.35
C ALA A 61 8.05 2.80 -19.73
N TYR A 62 8.99 3.45 -20.42
CA TYR A 62 9.59 4.71 -19.95
C TYR A 62 8.60 5.88 -19.93
N ASN A 63 7.57 5.88 -20.77
CA ASN A 63 6.49 6.87 -20.68
C ASN A 63 5.64 6.69 -19.41
N HIS A 64 5.56 5.47 -18.87
CA HIS A 64 4.87 5.19 -17.61
C HIS A 64 5.76 5.40 -16.37
N PHE A 65 7.07 5.21 -16.50
CA PHE A 65 8.05 5.25 -15.42
C PHE A 65 9.27 6.10 -15.81
N PRO A 66 9.12 7.41 -15.98
CA PRO A 66 10.21 8.30 -16.42
C PRO A 66 11.37 8.34 -15.41
N ASP A 67 11.09 8.26 -14.11
CA ASP A 67 12.10 8.22 -13.05
C ASP A 67 12.43 6.79 -12.58
N ASN A 68 12.23 5.83 -13.49
CA ASN A 68 12.66 4.44 -13.32
C ASN A 68 12.09 3.76 -12.07
N LYS A 69 13.00 3.38 -11.16
CA LYS A 69 12.73 2.58 -9.97
C LYS A 69 11.72 3.23 -9.03
N LEU A 70 11.80 4.56 -8.80
CA LEU A 70 10.95 5.25 -7.85
C LEU A 70 9.50 5.31 -8.30
N ASP A 71 9.27 5.52 -9.60
CA ASP A 71 7.91 5.50 -10.17
C ASP A 71 7.28 4.11 -10.07
N ILE A 72 8.07 3.05 -10.29
CA ILE A 72 7.61 1.67 -10.18
C ILE A 72 7.19 1.37 -8.74
N LEU A 73 8.05 1.68 -7.77
CA LEU A 73 7.78 1.41 -6.36
C LEU A 73 6.58 2.21 -5.85
N GLY A 74 6.49 3.49 -6.21
CA GLY A 74 5.33 4.33 -5.90
C GLY A 74 4.03 3.79 -6.50
N SER A 75 4.08 3.28 -7.73
CA SER A 75 2.92 2.68 -8.40
C SER A 75 2.48 1.36 -7.78
N ILE A 76 3.41 0.51 -7.32
CA ILE A 76 3.10 -0.72 -6.57
C ILE A 76 2.32 -0.37 -5.29
N PHE A 77 2.80 0.60 -4.52
CA PHE A 77 2.09 1.05 -3.33
C PHE A 77 0.71 1.63 -3.65
N LYS A 78 0.64 2.52 -4.62
CA LYS A 78 -0.63 3.18 -4.99
C LYS A 78 -1.70 2.18 -5.41
N LEU A 79 -1.33 1.16 -6.18
CA LEU A 79 -2.26 0.10 -6.60
C LEU A 79 -2.75 -0.71 -5.39
N GLY A 80 -1.83 -1.23 -4.58
CA GLY A 80 -2.17 -2.06 -3.42
C GLY A 80 -3.03 -1.34 -2.38
N PHE A 81 -2.67 -0.12 -2.02
CA PHE A 81 -3.44 0.66 -1.05
C PHE A 81 -4.80 1.12 -1.58
N GLY A 82 -4.94 1.35 -2.90
CA GLY A 82 -6.24 1.67 -3.50
C GLY A 82 -7.25 0.54 -3.33
N GLU A 83 -6.83 -0.71 -3.47
CA GLU A 83 -7.65 -1.91 -3.27
C GLU A 83 -8.12 -2.05 -1.82
N ILE A 84 -7.24 -1.82 -0.85
CA ILE A 84 -7.58 -1.85 0.59
C ILE A 84 -8.80 -0.96 0.89
N MET A 85 -8.82 0.25 0.35
CA MET A 85 -9.91 1.19 0.63
C MET A 85 -11.24 0.74 0.03
N ILE A 86 -11.24 0.07 -1.11
CA ILE A 86 -12.44 -0.49 -1.73
C ILE A 86 -13.01 -1.62 -0.84
N ASP A 87 -12.14 -2.53 -0.39
CA ASP A 87 -12.53 -3.65 0.47
C ASP A 87 -13.04 -3.15 1.82
N TYR A 88 -12.36 -2.17 2.41
CA TYR A 88 -12.77 -1.56 3.67
C TYR A 88 -14.12 -0.85 3.58
N GLN A 89 -14.39 -0.10 2.51
CA GLN A 89 -15.70 0.51 2.29
C GLN A 89 -16.83 -0.53 2.15
N THR A 90 -16.50 -1.70 1.62
CA THR A 90 -17.47 -2.80 1.53
C THR A 90 -17.77 -3.39 2.91
N PHE A 91 -16.76 -3.56 3.76
CA PHE A 91 -16.91 -4.01 5.14
C PHE A 91 -17.78 -3.04 5.97
N LEU A 92 -17.54 -1.74 5.86
CA LEU A 92 -18.27 -0.71 6.63
C LEU A 92 -19.79 -0.71 6.38
N LYS A 93 -20.26 -1.24 5.24
CA LYS A 93 -21.71 -1.35 4.96
C LYS A 93 -22.48 -2.25 5.94
N MET A 94 -21.78 -3.08 6.72
CA MET A 94 -22.35 -4.03 7.66
C MET A 94 -22.47 -3.52 9.10
N ASN A 95 -22.19 -2.21 9.35
CA ASN A 95 -22.34 -1.53 10.65
C ASN A 95 -21.61 -2.22 11.82
N HIS A 96 -20.29 -2.32 11.72
CA HIS A 96 -19.42 -2.88 12.75
C HIS A 96 -19.09 -1.86 13.85
N ASP A 97 -18.78 -2.34 15.05
CA ASP A 97 -18.28 -1.48 16.12
C ASP A 97 -16.86 -0.93 15.80
N PRO A 98 -16.44 0.17 16.44
CA PRO A 98 -15.15 0.80 16.11
C PRO A 98 -13.94 -0.11 16.29
N ARG A 99 -13.97 -1.04 17.26
CA ARG A 99 -12.88 -2.01 17.46
C ARG A 99 -12.80 -3.00 16.31
N GLU A 100 -13.93 -3.52 15.85
CA GLU A 100 -13.98 -4.40 14.67
C GLU A 100 -13.53 -3.67 13.41
N GLN A 101 -13.94 -2.41 13.24
CA GLN A 101 -13.51 -1.55 12.14
C GLN A 101 -11.98 -1.38 12.12
N ALA A 102 -11.35 -1.14 13.28
CA ALA A 102 -9.91 -0.99 13.38
C ALA A 102 -9.17 -2.30 13.09
N ILE A 103 -9.66 -3.42 13.63
CA ILE A 103 -9.08 -4.75 13.38
C ILE A 103 -9.12 -5.06 11.88
N GLU A 104 -10.26 -4.83 11.22
CA GLU A 104 -10.41 -5.11 9.79
C GLU A 104 -9.52 -4.21 8.93
N LEU A 105 -9.41 -2.92 9.25
CA LEU A 105 -8.50 -2.02 8.54
C LEU A 105 -7.06 -2.52 8.59
N PHE A 106 -6.53 -2.85 9.76
CA PHE A 106 -5.18 -3.36 9.91
C PHE A 106 -5.01 -4.75 9.29
N ARG A 107 -6.04 -5.60 9.33
CA ARG A 107 -6.04 -6.90 8.66
C ARG A 107 -5.87 -6.73 7.15
N LEU A 108 -6.64 -5.86 6.52
CA LEU A 108 -6.54 -5.59 5.08
C LEU A 108 -5.16 -5.04 4.69
N ILE A 109 -4.60 -4.13 5.49
CA ILE A 109 -3.25 -3.62 5.26
C ILE A 109 -2.21 -4.76 5.36
N THR A 110 -2.36 -5.63 6.36
CA THR A 110 -1.45 -6.76 6.57
C THR A 110 -1.52 -7.76 5.41
N GLU A 111 -2.73 -8.18 5.01
CA GLU A 111 -2.89 -9.12 3.89
C GLU A 111 -2.32 -8.54 2.59
N LYS A 112 -2.54 -7.24 2.34
CA LYS A 112 -1.96 -6.59 1.16
C LYS A 112 -0.44 -6.50 1.24
N ALA A 113 0.13 -6.22 2.41
CA ALA A 113 1.58 -6.23 2.60
C ALA A 113 2.17 -7.62 2.33
N ILE A 114 1.52 -8.68 2.80
CA ILE A 114 1.93 -10.08 2.58
C ILE A 114 1.81 -10.44 1.09
N GLU A 115 0.71 -10.07 0.44
CA GLU A 115 0.50 -10.29 -1.01
C GLU A 115 1.58 -9.61 -1.85
N LEU A 116 1.91 -8.36 -1.53
CA LEU A 116 2.96 -7.60 -2.22
C LEU A 116 4.39 -8.09 -1.86
N GLY A 117 4.55 -8.76 -0.73
CA GLY A 117 5.74 -9.51 -0.34
C GLY A 117 7.05 -8.72 -0.41
N ASP A 118 8.03 -9.24 -1.15
CA ASP A 118 9.34 -8.61 -1.28
C ASP A 118 9.30 -7.25 -2.00
N ALA A 119 8.27 -6.98 -2.80
CA ALA A 119 8.08 -5.66 -3.41
C ALA A 119 7.85 -4.58 -2.35
N VAL A 120 7.03 -4.86 -1.32
CA VAL A 120 6.84 -3.95 -0.17
C VAL A 120 8.13 -3.81 0.64
N ARG A 121 8.80 -4.92 0.93
CA ARG A 121 10.08 -4.91 1.66
C ARG A 121 11.10 -4.02 0.98
N TYR A 122 11.25 -4.20 -0.34
CA TYR A 122 12.19 -3.42 -1.13
C TYR A 122 11.83 -1.92 -1.15
N ALA A 123 10.56 -1.60 -1.33
CA ALA A 123 10.11 -0.22 -1.35
C ALA A 123 10.27 0.46 0.02
N PHE A 124 9.97 -0.22 1.11
CA PHE A 124 10.13 0.31 2.46
C PHE A 124 11.59 0.67 2.77
N PHE A 125 12.54 -0.17 2.39
CA PHE A 125 13.96 0.12 2.62
C PHE A 125 14.53 1.21 1.69
N ASN A 126 13.76 1.65 0.69
CA ASN A 126 14.11 2.77 -0.18
C ASN A 126 13.16 3.98 0.03
N ILE A 127 12.42 4.01 1.14
CA ILE A 127 11.40 5.03 1.41
C ILE A 127 11.98 6.46 1.40
N ASN A 128 13.19 6.64 1.90
CA ASN A 128 13.83 7.96 1.93
C ASN A 128 14.07 8.49 0.50
N GLU A 129 14.58 7.66 -0.42
CA GLU A 129 14.75 8.05 -1.81
C GLU A 129 13.40 8.43 -2.47
N ILE A 130 12.34 7.68 -2.13
CA ILE A 130 10.99 7.95 -2.61
C ILE A 130 10.47 9.29 -2.08
N LEU A 131 10.65 9.56 -0.79
CA LEU A 131 10.23 10.80 -0.13
C LEU A 131 10.98 12.01 -0.69
N GLU A 132 12.31 11.93 -0.82
CA GLU A 132 13.17 12.99 -1.34
C GLU A 132 12.88 13.31 -2.81
N SER A 133 12.44 12.33 -3.59
CA SER A 133 12.05 12.54 -4.99
C SER A 133 10.79 13.40 -5.18
N GLY A 134 10.02 13.66 -4.12
CA GLY A 134 8.70 14.28 -4.18
C GLY A 134 7.62 13.39 -4.85
N LYS A 135 7.96 12.16 -5.19
CA LYS A 135 7.07 11.18 -5.85
C LYS A 135 6.10 10.53 -4.89
N TRP A 136 6.48 10.41 -3.64
CA TRP A 136 5.55 10.13 -2.57
C TRP A 136 4.76 11.41 -2.32
N ILE A 137 3.79 11.64 -3.16
CA ILE A 137 2.89 12.76 -2.98
C ILE A 137 2.24 12.58 -1.63
N GLN A 138 2.52 13.53 -0.75
CA GLN A 138 1.93 13.59 0.57
C GLN A 138 0.47 13.17 0.44
N GLY A 139 0.17 12.05 0.97
CA GLY A 139 -1.17 11.83 1.34
C GLY A 139 -1.96 10.86 0.59
N GLU A 140 -1.58 10.27 -0.47
CA GLU A 140 -2.65 9.53 -1.07
C GLU A 140 -2.94 8.24 -0.32
N PRO A 141 -2.21 7.17 -0.33
CA PRO A 141 -2.75 5.97 0.34
C PRO A 141 -2.51 5.95 1.85
N TYR A 142 -1.31 6.28 2.31
CA TYR A 142 -0.98 6.19 3.73
C TYR A 142 -1.79 7.17 4.59
N ASN A 143 -1.92 8.43 4.14
CA ASN A 143 -2.71 9.43 4.85
C ASN A 143 -4.20 9.08 4.85
N VAL A 144 -4.71 8.45 3.77
CA VAL A 144 -6.10 7.97 3.76
C VAL A 144 -6.32 6.90 4.81
N LEU A 145 -5.41 5.92 4.92
CA LEU A 145 -5.49 4.88 5.94
C LEU A 145 -5.36 5.45 7.36
N TYR A 146 -4.39 6.33 7.57
CA TYR A 146 -4.19 6.99 8.86
C TYR A 146 -5.40 7.86 9.26
N ASN A 147 -5.91 8.70 8.36
CA ASN A 147 -7.11 9.49 8.63
C ASN A 147 -8.35 8.62 8.84
N THR A 148 -8.43 7.47 8.19
CA THR A 148 -9.49 6.49 8.42
C THR A 148 -9.40 5.93 9.84
N SER A 149 -8.22 5.61 10.35
CA SER A 149 -8.05 5.14 11.72
C SER A 149 -8.43 6.20 12.76
N ILE A 150 -8.13 7.49 12.51
CA ILE A 150 -8.60 8.59 13.37
C ILE A 150 -10.14 8.62 13.42
N LYS A 151 -10.80 8.57 12.26
CA LYS A 151 -12.27 8.56 12.18
C LYS A 151 -12.91 7.35 12.86
N ILE A 152 -12.25 6.20 12.86
CA ILE A 152 -12.69 5.03 13.63
C ILE A 152 -12.58 5.31 15.13
N ALA A 153 -11.45 5.83 15.56
CA ALA A 153 -11.16 6.12 16.95
C ALA A 153 -12.08 7.20 17.54
N GLU A 154 -12.42 8.23 16.77
CA GLU A 154 -13.37 9.29 17.16
C GLU A 154 -14.79 8.78 17.44
N GLN A 155 -15.15 7.57 16.99
CA GLN A 155 -16.44 6.95 17.33
C GLN A 155 -16.48 6.40 18.76
N ILE A 156 -15.34 6.33 19.47
CA ILE A 156 -15.23 5.79 20.83
C ILE A 156 -15.37 6.94 21.82
N PRO A 157 -16.43 6.98 22.65
CA PRO A 157 -16.63 8.08 23.58
C PRO A 157 -15.51 8.22 24.60
N GLY A 158 -15.05 9.45 24.83
CA GLY A 158 -14.05 9.77 25.85
C GLY A 158 -12.61 9.46 25.47
N ILE A 159 -12.33 9.17 24.21
CA ILE A 159 -10.99 8.91 23.68
C ILE A 159 -10.59 10.01 22.69
N ASP A 160 -9.32 10.46 22.76
CA ASP A 160 -8.72 11.26 21.69
C ASP A 160 -8.44 10.36 20.49
N GLY A 161 -9.19 10.57 19.41
CA GLY A 161 -9.09 9.74 18.21
C GLY A 161 -7.71 9.79 17.55
N ARG A 162 -7.01 10.93 17.63
CA ARG A 162 -5.67 11.07 17.09
C ARG A 162 -4.65 10.29 17.92
N GLU A 163 -4.70 10.44 19.24
CA GLU A 163 -3.78 9.74 20.16
C GLU A 163 -3.92 8.21 20.01
N LEU A 164 -5.16 7.72 19.97
CA LEU A 164 -5.42 6.30 19.76
C LEU A 164 -4.92 5.80 18.38
N ALA A 165 -5.12 6.59 17.32
CA ALA A 165 -4.63 6.25 15.99
C ALA A 165 -3.10 6.24 15.95
N ASP A 166 -2.43 7.22 16.54
CA ASP A 166 -0.97 7.30 16.63
C ASP A 166 -0.39 6.06 17.33
N GLU A 167 -0.97 5.67 18.46
CA GLU A 167 -0.55 4.46 19.19
C GLU A 167 -0.75 3.18 18.34
N ALA A 168 -1.92 3.03 17.72
CA ALA A 168 -2.22 1.87 16.91
C ALA A 168 -1.29 1.78 15.69
N PHE A 169 -1.08 2.87 14.96
CA PHE A 169 -0.19 2.91 13.81
C PHE A 169 1.29 2.72 14.17
N SER A 170 1.74 3.29 15.29
CA SER A 170 3.11 3.09 15.77
C SER A 170 3.37 1.62 16.10
N ASN A 171 2.44 0.99 16.79
CA ASN A 171 2.50 -0.44 17.09
C ASN A 171 2.46 -1.29 15.81
N PHE A 172 1.59 -0.95 14.84
CA PHE A 172 1.50 -1.64 13.56
C PHE A 172 2.81 -1.51 12.76
N ASN A 173 3.35 -0.31 12.62
CA ASN A 173 4.58 -0.06 11.90
C ASN A 173 5.77 -0.82 12.51
N GLY A 174 5.82 -0.95 13.84
CA GLY A 174 6.80 -1.77 14.52
C GLY A 174 6.72 -3.25 14.12
N ARG A 175 5.50 -3.83 14.03
CA ARG A 175 5.29 -5.22 13.60
C ARG A 175 5.59 -5.39 12.11
N LEU A 176 5.15 -4.45 11.28
CA LEU A 176 5.48 -4.45 9.86
C LEU A 176 6.99 -4.44 9.63
N PHE A 177 7.74 -3.62 10.38
CA PHE A 177 9.18 -3.59 10.32
C PHE A 177 9.81 -4.95 10.69
N LEU A 178 9.35 -5.60 11.76
CA LEU A 178 9.84 -6.91 12.17
C LEU A 178 9.54 -7.98 11.13
N TRP A 179 8.31 -7.99 10.60
CA TRP A 179 7.91 -8.90 9.51
C TRP A 179 8.78 -8.71 8.25
N MET A 180 9.08 -7.47 7.87
CA MET A 180 9.98 -7.20 6.74
C MET A 180 11.40 -7.70 6.95
N ARG A 181 11.83 -7.91 8.20
CA ARG A 181 13.13 -8.50 8.56
C ARG A 181 13.13 -10.01 8.56
N PHE A 182 11.99 -10.67 8.33
CA PHE A 182 11.92 -12.13 8.32
C PHE A 182 13.05 -12.77 7.50
N ASN A 183 13.76 -13.68 8.15
CA ASN A 183 14.79 -14.49 7.51
C ASN A 183 14.87 -15.84 8.25
N PRO A 184 14.48 -16.95 7.60
CA PRO A 184 14.45 -18.26 8.25
C PRO A 184 15.85 -18.80 8.64
N ASN A 185 16.91 -18.20 8.10
CA ASN A 185 18.30 -18.60 8.40
C ASN A 185 18.96 -17.77 9.52
N VAL A 186 18.21 -16.86 10.15
CA VAL A 186 18.69 -16.00 11.24
C VAL A 186 17.74 -16.12 12.42
N ASP A 187 18.16 -16.77 13.51
CA ASP A 187 17.32 -17.07 14.67
C ASP A 187 16.50 -15.87 15.17
N LEU A 188 17.12 -14.70 15.25
CA LEU A 188 16.45 -13.47 15.69
C LEU A 188 15.24 -13.08 14.81
N TRP A 189 15.28 -13.40 13.52
CA TRP A 189 14.27 -12.99 12.53
C TRP A 189 13.37 -14.12 12.05
N ALA A 190 13.71 -15.38 12.42
CA ALA A 190 13.01 -16.58 11.93
C ALA A 190 11.54 -16.67 12.36
N ASN A 191 11.16 -15.99 13.45
CA ASN A 191 9.81 -16.05 14.01
C ASN A 191 8.83 -15.04 13.42
N PHE A 192 9.31 -14.05 12.64
CA PHE A 192 8.46 -12.99 12.09
C PHE A 192 7.80 -13.38 10.77
N THR A 193 7.12 -14.52 10.79
CA THR A 193 6.42 -15.10 9.63
C THR A 193 5.14 -14.30 9.25
N ASP A 194 4.55 -14.63 8.11
CA ASP A 194 3.24 -14.08 7.72
C ASP A 194 2.16 -14.39 8.76
N ASP A 195 2.15 -15.60 9.31
CA ASP A 195 1.17 -15.99 10.34
C ASP A 195 1.41 -15.25 11.66
N TRP A 196 2.67 -15.04 12.05
CA TRP A 196 2.98 -14.17 13.18
C TRP A 196 2.39 -12.76 12.95
N PHE A 197 2.61 -12.15 11.79
CA PHE A 197 2.14 -10.81 11.50
C PHE A 197 0.59 -10.72 11.54
N ARG A 198 -0.11 -11.70 10.98
CA ARG A 198 -1.58 -11.78 11.06
C ARG A 198 -2.08 -11.85 12.51
N ASN A 199 -1.42 -12.63 13.35
CA ASN A 199 -1.80 -12.81 14.75
C ASN A 199 -1.59 -11.56 15.62
N GLU A 200 -0.67 -10.67 15.24
CA GLU A 200 -0.42 -9.42 15.98
C GLU A 200 -1.52 -8.36 15.81
N ILE A 201 -2.36 -8.43 14.78
CA ILE A 201 -3.33 -7.37 14.46
C ILE A 201 -4.30 -7.10 15.62
N LYS A 202 -4.92 -8.13 16.15
CA LYS A 202 -5.84 -7.99 17.29
C LYS A 202 -5.13 -7.44 18.53
N LEU A 203 -3.90 -7.85 18.78
CA LEU A 203 -3.08 -7.38 19.90
C LEU A 203 -2.74 -5.89 19.77
N ILE A 204 -2.47 -5.41 18.55
CA ILE A 204 -2.20 -3.99 18.27
C ILE A 204 -3.40 -3.14 18.69
N VAL A 205 -4.59 -3.47 18.22
CA VAL A 205 -5.82 -2.72 18.49
C VAL A 205 -6.19 -2.79 19.98
N ASP A 206 -6.17 -3.98 20.58
CA ASP A 206 -6.52 -4.17 22.00
C ASP A 206 -5.54 -3.46 22.93
N LYS A 207 -4.25 -3.39 22.57
CA LYS A 207 -3.24 -2.68 23.35
C LYS A 207 -3.44 -1.17 23.27
N ALA A 208 -3.66 -0.62 22.08
CA ALA A 208 -3.95 0.80 21.90
C ALA A 208 -5.17 1.23 22.72
N LEU A 209 -6.27 0.46 22.70
CA LEU A 209 -7.49 0.72 23.49
C LEU A 209 -7.28 0.63 25.02
N LYS A 210 -6.33 -0.17 25.49
CA LYS A 210 -6.03 -0.30 26.94
C LYS A 210 -5.21 0.86 27.48
N LEU A 211 -4.37 1.47 26.67
CA LEU A 211 -3.52 2.60 27.09
C LEU A 211 -4.32 3.89 27.29
N GLN A 212 -5.56 3.96 26.80
CA GLN A 212 -6.46 5.09 26.91
C GLN A 212 -7.41 5.00 28.15
N LYS A 213 -7.27 3.97 28.98
CA LYS A 213 -8.01 3.79 30.24
C LYS A 213 -7.18 4.18 31.46
#